data_11bbcb3c50a105b6102c058f6304f40d
#
_entry.id   11bbcb3c50a105b6102c058f6304f40d
#
_cell.length_a   1.000
_cell.length_b   1.000
_cell.length_c   1.000
_cell.angle_alpha   90.00
_cell.angle_beta   90.00
_cell.angle_gamma   90.00
#
_symmetry.space_group_name_H-M   'P 1'
#
loop_
_entity.id
_entity.type
_entity.pdbx_description
1 polymer ?
#
loop_
_entity_poly.entity_id
_entity_poly.type
_entity_poly.pdbx_seq_one_letter_code
_entity_poly.pdbx_strand_id
1 'polypeptide(L)' 'TSEKDISTLEEMEIQMIRKALDACAGNLSAVAVQLGITRQTLYNKMKKFGL' A
#
# COMPACT_ATOMS: atom_id res chain seq x y z
N THR A 1 -10.55 3.20 -20.75
CA THR A 1 -9.11 3.22 -20.82
C THR A 1 -8.50 4.05 -19.71
N SER A 2 -8.93 5.32 -19.56
CA SER A 2 -8.42 6.11 -18.45
C SER A 2 -8.84 5.51 -17.11
N GLU A 3 -10.04 4.95 -17.07
CA GLU A 3 -10.51 4.21 -15.91
C GLU A 3 -9.58 3.06 -15.60
N LYS A 4 -9.19 2.34 -16.65
CA LYS A 4 -8.32 1.19 -16.53
C LYS A 4 -6.93 1.61 -16.05
N ASP A 5 -6.42 2.73 -16.57
CA ASP A 5 -5.13 3.24 -16.19
C ASP A 5 -5.11 3.62 -14.70
N ILE A 6 -6.18 4.27 -14.23
CA ILE A 6 -6.31 4.64 -12.82
C ILE A 6 -6.35 3.39 -11.96
N SER A 7 -7.13 2.40 -12.36
CA SER A 7 -7.21 1.13 -11.64
C SER A 7 -5.86 0.45 -11.57
N THR A 8 -5.11 0.50 -12.66
CA THR A 8 -3.79 -0.13 -12.72
C THR A 8 -2.84 0.50 -11.71
N LEU A 9 -2.85 1.82 -11.61
CA LEU A 9 -2.00 2.51 -10.65
C LEU A 9 -2.37 2.14 -9.22
N GLU A 10 -3.66 2.10 -8.92
CA GLU A 10 -4.14 1.72 -7.61
C GLU A 10 -3.79 0.28 -7.30
N GLU A 11 -3.93 -0.59 -8.27
CA GLU A 11 -3.58 -2.00 -8.09
C GLU A 11 -2.11 -2.17 -7.78
N MET A 12 -1.26 -1.39 -8.46
CA MET A 12 0.17 -1.44 -8.19
C MET A 12 0.47 -1.01 -6.76
N GLU A 13 -0.18 0.04 -6.29
CA GLU A 13 0.00 0.48 -4.89
C GLU A 13 -0.46 -0.59 -3.92
N ILE A 14 -1.62 -1.20 -4.19
CA ILE A 14 -2.14 -2.26 -3.34
C ILE A 14 -1.17 -3.42 -3.28
N GLN A 15 -0.66 -3.84 -4.42
CA GLN A 15 0.28 -4.95 -4.47
C GLN A 15 1.57 -4.62 -3.73
N MET A 16 2.06 -3.39 -3.86
CA MET A 16 3.25 -2.98 -3.14
C MET A 16 3.05 -3.07 -1.64
N ILE A 17 1.91 -2.58 -1.17
CA ILE A 17 1.59 -2.63 0.26
C ILE A 17 1.45 -4.07 0.72
N ARG A 18 0.76 -4.89 -0.04
CA ARG A 18 0.58 -6.30 0.31
C ARG A 18 1.91 -7.04 0.39
N LYS A 19 2.77 -6.81 -0.59
CA LYS A 19 4.09 -7.43 -0.59
C LYS A 19 4.89 -7.01 0.62
N ALA A 20 4.84 -5.72 0.94
CA ALA A 20 5.56 -5.22 2.11
C ALA A 20 4.99 -5.80 3.40
N LEU A 21 3.66 -5.92 3.48
CA LEU A 21 3.02 -6.52 4.65
C LEU A 21 3.47 -7.97 4.82
N ASP A 22 3.52 -8.70 3.72
CA ASP A 22 3.94 -10.09 3.76
C ASP A 22 5.41 -10.21 4.17
N ALA A 23 6.26 -9.38 3.58
CA ALA A 23 7.69 -9.39 3.89
C ALA A 23 7.97 -8.98 5.34
N CYS A 24 7.15 -8.09 5.89
CA CYS A 24 7.33 -7.58 7.24
C CYS A 24 6.45 -8.30 8.26
N ALA A 25 5.82 -9.38 7.87
CA ALA A 25 4.97 -10.19 8.74
C ALA A 25 3.88 -9.34 9.42
N GLY A 26 3.32 -8.39 8.69
CA GLY A 26 2.25 -7.55 9.20
C GLY A 26 2.71 -6.39 10.07
N ASN A 27 4.01 -6.16 10.15
CA ASN A 27 4.55 -5.05 10.94
C ASN A 27 4.39 -3.74 10.15
N LEU A 28 3.37 -2.97 10.50
CA LEU A 28 3.04 -1.75 9.78
C LEU A 28 4.14 -0.70 9.85
N SER A 29 4.84 -0.63 10.98
CA SER A 29 5.97 0.30 11.10
C SER A 29 7.06 -0.01 10.09
N ALA A 30 7.39 -1.30 9.96
CA ALA A 30 8.42 -1.72 8.99
C ALA A 30 7.93 -1.48 7.56
N VAL A 31 6.65 -1.73 7.30
CA VAL A 31 6.08 -1.49 5.98
C VAL A 31 6.21 -0.02 5.60
N ALA A 32 5.85 0.88 6.52
CA ALA A 32 5.94 2.31 6.24
C ALA A 32 7.37 2.72 5.93
N VAL A 33 8.33 2.22 6.69
CA VAL A 33 9.74 2.50 6.45
C VAL A 33 10.16 1.98 5.08
N GLN A 34 9.77 0.76 4.77
CA GLN A 34 10.13 0.13 3.51
C GLN A 34 9.58 0.90 2.31
N LEU A 35 8.36 1.43 2.45
CA LEU A 35 7.72 2.20 1.40
C LEU A 35 8.14 3.67 1.38
N GLY A 36 8.87 4.10 2.41
CA GLY A 36 9.32 5.48 2.49
C GLY A 36 8.22 6.47 2.83
N ILE A 37 7.23 6.03 3.58
CA ILE A 37 6.10 6.87 3.99
C ILE A 37 5.92 6.78 5.49
N THR A 38 5.09 7.68 6.04
CA THR A 38 4.77 7.63 7.46
C THR A 38 3.69 6.57 7.71
N ARG A 39 3.59 6.13 8.97
CA ARG A 39 2.54 5.17 9.33
C ARG A 39 1.15 5.74 9.08
N GLN A 40 0.99 7.04 9.35
CA GLN A 40 -0.29 7.68 9.12
C GLN A 40 -0.71 7.58 7.65
N THR A 41 0.24 7.86 6.76
CA THR A 41 -0.01 7.75 5.32
C THR A 41 -0.35 6.31 4.94
N LEU A 42 0.36 5.35 5.55
CA LEU A 42 0.11 3.95 5.28
C LEU A 42 -1.31 3.56 5.71
N TYR A 43 -1.73 3.96 6.91
CA TYR A 43 -3.07 3.66 7.39
C TYR A 43 -4.13 4.28 6.47
N ASN A 44 -3.91 5.51 6.02
CA ASN A 44 -4.85 6.17 5.12
C ASN A 44 -4.98 5.40 3.81
N LYS A 45 -3.86 4.93 3.27
CA LYS A 45 -3.88 4.16 2.04
C LYS A 45 -4.57 2.82 2.24
N MET A 46 -4.28 2.14 3.33
CA MET A 46 -4.91 0.86 3.63
C MET A 46 -6.43 1.02 3.77
N LYS A 47 -6.85 2.08 4.43
CA LYS A 47 -8.27 2.36 4.59
C LYS A 47 -8.91 2.66 3.24
N LYS A 48 -8.21 3.44 2.41
CA LYS A 48 -8.71 3.80 1.08
C LYS A 48 -8.89 2.57 0.21
N PHE A 49 -7.96 1.63 0.29
CA PHE A 49 -7.97 0.43 -0.55
C PHE A 49 -8.70 -0.75 0.10
N GLY A 50 -9.12 -0.60 1.33
CA GLY A 50 -9.81 -1.69 2.04
C GLY A 50 -8.90 -2.83 2.46
N LEU A 51 -7.68 -2.51 2.81
CA LEU A 51 -6.70 -3.54 3.20
C LEU A 51 -6.68 -3.79 4.71
#